data_a8096924ceadd3e3d9c8028430c428c2
#
_entry.id   a8096924ceadd3e3d9c8028430c428c2
#
_cell.length_a   1.000
_cell.length_b   1.000
_cell.length_c   1.000
_cell.angle_alpha   90.00
_cell.angle_beta   90.00
_cell.angle_gamma   90.00
#
_symmetry.space_group_name_H-M   'P 1'
#
loop_
_entity.id
_entity.type
_entity.pdbx_description
1 polymer ?
#
loop_
_entity_poly.entity_id
_entity_poly.type
_entity_poly.pdbx_seq_one_letter_code
_entity_poly.pdbx_strand_id
1 'polypeptide(L)'
;DREERFWTGEVVEVLEASEDRAEPIWPLAGPLAMGGGVGGADLVHVSLAGQLKWKTCSIVEQMLRLGHTAVEVPIDRMPQDEAERGLHWRTRIEMIADADGRPSMRRRGTHVRVPIDTMPLASRALLDVAEREHVWDGGFTPGSQIRLSVPEPRDGAAVEENYAVLVDGEVTAGTRALTEKVTVAGRDFEYGVDAGGFWQMHRQAPIA
;
A
#
# COMPACT_ATOMS: atom_id res chain seq x y z
N ASP A 1 21.13 8.58 -15.42
CA ASP A 1 22.44 8.27 -14.82
C ASP A 1 22.94 6.91 -15.28
N ARG A 2 24.26 6.79 -15.38
CA ARG A 2 24.90 5.55 -15.84
C ARG A 2 25.74 4.97 -14.72
N GLU A 3 25.39 3.77 -14.31
CA GLU A 3 26.17 2.92 -13.42
C GLU A 3 27.01 1.92 -14.24
N GLU A 4 27.98 1.24 -13.64
CA GLU A 4 28.87 0.32 -14.36
C GLU A 4 28.16 -0.80 -15.12
N ARG A 5 26.97 -1.24 -14.65
CA ARG A 5 26.24 -2.39 -15.19
C ARG A 5 24.83 -2.09 -15.68
N PHE A 6 24.31 -0.90 -15.42
CA PHE A 6 22.96 -0.50 -15.82
C PHE A 6 22.82 1.00 -15.98
N TRP A 7 21.76 1.40 -16.64
CA TRP A 7 21.37 2.79 -16.80
C TRP A 7 20.07 3.01 -16.01
N THR A 8 19.98 4.13 -15.34
CA THR A 8 18.72 4.63 -14.82
C THR A 8 18.19 5.74 -15.73
N GLY A 9 16.89 5.75 -15.95
CA GLY A 9 16.22 6.74 -16.76
C GLY A 9 14.80 6.97 -16.29
N GLU A 10 14.24 8.11 -16.66
CA GLU A 10 12.84 8.46 -16.42
C GLU A 10 12.13 8.57 -17.75
N VAL A 11 10.93 8.02 -17.85
CA VAL A 11 10.07 8.14 -19.04
C VAL A 11 9.46 9.54 -19.05
N VAL A 12 9.78 10.32 -20.08
CA VAL A 12 9.29 11.71 -20.25
C VAL A 12 8.14 11.78 -21.24
N GLU A 13 8.04 10.82 -22.17
CA GLU A 13 7.00 10.76 -23.19
C GLU A 13 6.72 9.31 -23.57
N VAL A 14 5.47 8.99 -23.85
CA VAL A 14 5.04 7.69 -24.36
C VAL A 14 4.55 7.89 -25.78
N LEU A 15 5.37 7.47 -26.74
CA LEU A 15 5.07 7.60 -28.17
C LEU A 15 4.01 6.58 -28.63
N GLU A 16 4.08 5.36 -28.09
CA GLU A 16 3.13 4.29 -28.36
C GLU A 16 2.74 3.64 -27.03
N ALA A 17 1.47 3.73 -26.67
CA ALA A 17 0.97 3.18 -25.43
C ALA A 17 0.68 1.69 -25.55
N SER A 18 1.12 0.90 -24.55
CA SER A 18 0.69 -0.49 -24.41
C SER A 18 -0.82 -0.59 -24.22
N GLU A 19 -1.42 -1.69 -24.66
CA GLU A 19 -2.83 -2.03 -24.37
C GLU A 19 -3.12 -2.13 -22.87
N ASP A 20 -2.11 -2.46 -22.07
CA ASP A 20 -2.19 -2.56 -20.60
C ASP A 20 -2.01 -1.22 -19.89
N ARG A 21 -1.77 -0.11 -20.62
CA ARG A 21 -1.67 1.22 -20.02
C ARG A 21 -3.02 1.68 -19.49
N ALA A 22 -3.01 2.19 -18.26
CA ALA A 22 -4.19 2.75 -17.61
C ALA A 22 -3.91 4.15 -17.06
N GLU A 23 -4.95 4.96 -16.94
CA GLU A 23 -4.86 6.23 -16.21
C GLU A 23 -4.63 5.94 -14.72
N PRO A 24 -3.61 6.58 -14.09
CA PRO A 24 -3.34 6.36 -12.68
C PRO A 24 -4.53 6.72 -11.80
N ILE A 25 -5.10 5.73 -11.11
CA ILE A 25 -6.23 5.92 -10.19
C ILE A 25 -5.83 6.75 -8.95
N TRP A 26 -4.55 6.82 -8.66
CA TRP A 26 -3.93 7.70 -7.67
C TRP A 26 -2.82 8.51 -8.34
N PRO A 27 -3.10 9.73 -8.81
CA PRO A 27 -2.16 10.54 -9.58
C PRO A 27 -0.82 10.79 -8.88
N LEU A 28 -0.83 10.97 -7.55
CA LEU A 28 0.41 11.15 -6.75
C LEU A 28 1.36 9.94 -6.82
N ALA A 29 0.85 8.74 -7.07
CA ALA A 29 1.67 7.53 -7.26
C ALA A 29 2.00 7.27 -8.74
N GLY A 30 1.46 8.05 -9.66
CA GLY A 30 1.71 7.95 -11.08
C GLY A 30 3.17 8.19 -11.49
N PRO A 31 3.45 8.30 -12.79
CA PRO A 31 4.79 8.55 -13.32
C PRO A 31 5.42 9.84 -12.78
N LEU A 32 6.73 9.81 -12.53
CA LEU A 32 7.48 10.97 -12.03
C LEU A 32 7.40 12.17 -12.96
N ALA A 33 7.49 11.94 -14.27
CA ALA A 33 7.40 12.99 -15.29
C ALA A 33 6.03 13.72 -15.29
N MET A 34 4.99 13.09 -14.73
CA MET A 34 3.66 13.69 -14.56
C MET A 34 3.42 14.24 -13.14
N GLY A 35 4.49 14.44 -12.37
CA GLY A 35 4.41 14.96 -11.00
C GLY A 35 4.10 13.91 -9.93
N GLY A 36 3.98 12.65 -10.30
CA GLY A 36 3.71 11.53 -9.40
C GLY A 36 4.94 11.03 -8.64
N GLY A 37 5.01 9.72 -8.47
CA GLY A 37 6.16 9.02 -7.89
C GLY A 37 6.08 8.76 -6.39
N VAL A 38 4.95 9.03 -5.74
CA VAL A 38 4.72 8.59 -4.36
C VAL A 38 4.77 7.06 -4.31
N GLY A 39 5.52 6.50 -3.36
CA GLY A 39 5.70 5.06 -3.23
C GLY A 39 4.45 4.32 -2.78
N GLY A 40 4.45 2.99 -2.98
CA GLY A 40 3.39 2.09 -2.52
C GLY A 40 2.36 1.68 -3.58
N ALA A 41 2.39 2.26 -4.79
CA ALA A 41 1.53 1.92 -5.91
C ALA A 41 2.27 2.02 -7.25
N ASP A 42 3.38 1.30 -7.40
CA ASP A 42 4.30 1.43 -8.53
C ASP A 42 3.68 1.08 -9.90
N LEU A 43 2.67 0.22 -9.92
CA LEU A 43 1.98 -0.21 -11.14
C LEU A 43 0.62 0.47 -11.36
N VAL A 44 0.37 1.61 -10.73
CA VAL A 44 -0.91 2.33 -10.79
C VAL A 44 -1.28 2.79 -12.21
N HIS A 45 -0.30 2.87 -13.11
CA HIS A 45 -0.44 3.22 -14.52
C HIS A 45 -0.62 1.98 -15.44
N VAL A 46 -0.81 0.81 -14.85
CA VAL A 46 -1.00 -0.47 -15.58
C VAL A 46 -2.35 -1.06 -15.18
N SER A 47 -3.09 -1.58 -16.14
CA SER A 47 -4.36 -2.27 -15.90
C SER A 47 -4.18 -3.44 -14.91
N LEU A 48 -5.21 -3.81 -14.17
CA LEU A 48 -5.11 -4.94 -13.23
C LEU A 48 -4.71 -6.24 -13.94
N ALA A 49 -5.19 -6.47 -15.18
CA ALA A 49 -4.78 -7.61 -16.00
C ALA A 49 -3.29 -7.54 -16.35
N GLY A 50 -2.81 -6.37 -16.76
CA GLY A 50 -1.40 -6.13 -17.07
C GLY A 50 -0.49 -6.31 -15.85
N GLN A 51 -0.95 -5.93 -14.67
CA GLN A 51 -0.21 -6.16 -13.42
C GLN A 51 -0.01 -7.66 -13.13
N LEU A 52 -1.02 -8.50 -13.39
CA LEU A 52 -0.88 -9.96 -13.24
C LEU A 52 0.11 -10.52 -14.25
N LYS A 53 -0.01 -10.13 -15.53
CA LYS A 53 0.94 -10.51 -16.60
C LYS A 53 2.38 -10.16 -16.18
N TRP A 54 2.59 -8.91 -15.73
CA TRP A 54 3.91 -8.45 -15.33
C TRP A 54 4.49 -9.25 -14.15
N LYS A 55 3.68 -9.53 -13.13
CA LYS A 55 4.09 -10.32 -11.95
C LYS A 55 4.45 -11.74 -12.37
N THR A 56 3.63 -12.40 -13.21
CA THR A 56 3.91 -13.74 -13.74
C THR A 56 5.23 -13.74 -14.51
N CYS A 57 5.40 -12.83 -15.47
CA CYS A 57 6.64 -12.74 -16.25
C CYS A 57 7.86 -12.52 -15.36
N SER A 58 7.77 -11.64 -14.36
CA SER A 58 8.89 -11.36 -13.45
C SER A 58 9.34 -12.61 -12.70
N ILE A 59 8.41 -13.43 -12.20
CA ILE A 59 8.76 -14.68 -11.51
C ILE A 59 9.34 -15.70 -12.46
N VAL A 60 8.68 -15.93 -13.61
CA VAL A 60 9.12 -16.90 -14.62
C VAL A 60 10.53 -16.57 -15.13
N GLU A 61 10.82 -15.31 -15.43
CA GLU A 61 12.14 -14.86 -15.86
C GLU A 61 13.20 -15.07 -14.77
N GLN A 62 12.92 -14.75 -13.52
CA GLN A 62 13.88 -14.98 -12.43
C GLN A 62 14.15 -16.47 -12.22
N MET A 63 13.14 -17.31 -12.25
CA MET A 63 13.29 -18.76 -12.12
C MET A 63 14.09 -19.34 -13.29
N LEU A 64 13.84 -18.87 -14.51
CA LEU A 64 14.60 -19.33 -15.68
C LEU A 64 16.06 -18.87 -15.65
N ARG A 65 16.29 -17.57 -15.37
CA ARG A 65 17.64 -16.97 -15.46
C ARG A 65 18.56 -17.34 -14.29
N LEU A 66 18.01 -17.41 -13.06
CA LEU A 66 18.78 -17.64 -11.84
C LEU A 66 18.62 -19.07 -11.33
N GLY A 67 17.42 -19.62 -11.43
CA GLY A 67 17.11 -20.97 -10.99
C GLY A 67 17.33 -22.04 -12.06
N HIS A 68 17.57 -21.64 -13.32
CA HIS A 68 17.68 -22.54 -14.48
C HIS A 68 16.51 -23.52 -14.58
N THR A 69 15.33 -23.09 -14.13
CA THR A 69 14.12 -23.92 -14.07
C THR A 69 12.98 -23.21 -14.76
N ALA A 70 12.33 -23.90 -15.72
CA ALA A 70 11.07 -23.45 -16.29
C ALA A 70 9.92 -23.75 -15.33
N VAL A 71 9.09 -22.76 -15.04
CA VAL A 71 7.96 -22.90 -14.12
C VAL A 71 6.71 -22.30 -14.74
N GLU A 72 5.57 -22.87 -14.40
CA GLU A 72 4.26 -22.24 -14.58
C GLU A 72 3.85 -21.61 -13.22
N VAL A 73 3.50 -20.34 -13.27
CA VAL A 73 3.17 -19.59 -12.05
C VAL A 73 1.77 -19.03 -12.20
N PRO A 74 0.76 -19.69 -11.62
CA PRO A 74 -0.57 -19.09 -11.52
C PRO A 74 -0.51 -17.93 -10.53
N ILE A 75 -1.05 -16.79 -10.92
CA ILE A 75 -1.22 -15.63 -10.05
C ILE A 75 -2.69 -15.23 -10.09
N ASP A 76 -3.34 -15.37 -8.97
CA ASP A 76 -4.74 -15.02 -8.80
C ASP A 76 -4.88 -13.68 -8.10
N ARG A 77 -5.98 -12.99 -8.37
CA ARG A 77 -6.37 -11.82 -7.61
C ARG A 77 -7.02 -12.22 -6.30
N MET A 78 -6.79 -11.38 -5.30
CA MET A 78 -7.58 -11.51 -4.09
C MET A 78 -9.05 -11.19 -4.38
N PRO A 79 -9.98 -11.87 -3.71
CA PRO A 79 -11.40 -11.52 -3.79
C PRO A 79 -11.59 -10.02 -3.55
N GLN A 80 -12.53 -9.39 -4.24
CA GLN A 80 -12.86 -7.97 -4.18
C GLN A 80 -11.86 -7.01 -4.84
N ASP A 81 -10.63 -7.39 -5.16
CA ASP A 81 -9.67 -6.47 -5.81
C ASP A 81 -10.19 -5.93 -7.13
N GLU A 82 -10.93 -6.74 -7.89
CA GLU A 82 -11.55 -6.31 -9.14
C GLU A 82 -12.64 -5.25 -8.89
N ALA A 83 -13.54 -5.52 -7.94
CA ALA A 83 -14.63 -4.62 -7.60
C ALA A 83 -14.13 -3.29 -7.03
N GLU A 84 -13.08 -3.33 -6.25
CA GLU A 84 -12.42 -2.16 -5.66
C GLU A 84 -11.35 -1.54 -6.58
N ARG A 85 -11.18 -2.07 -7.78
CA ARG A 85 -10.21 -1.56 -8.77
C ARG A 85 -8.77 -1.53 -8.26
N GLY A 86 -8.39 -2.49 -7.37
CA GLY A 86 -7.07 -2.56 -6.76
C GLY A 86 -6.84 -1.55 -5.63
N LEU A 87 -7.91 -0.96 -5.08
CA LEU A 87 -7.87 -0.02 -3.95
C LEU A 87 -8.35 -0.69 -2.65
N HIS A 88 -8.29 0.04 -1.55
CA HIS A 88 -8.92 -0.28 -0.26
C HIS A 88 -8.55 -1.64 0.34
N TRP A 89 -7.30 -2.07 0.16
CA TRP A 89 -6.84 -3.37 0.64
C TRP A 89 -5.88 -3.32 1.83
N ARG A 90 -5.27 -2.13 2.13
CA ARG A 90 -4.30 -1.98 3.21
C ARG A 90 -4.96 -1.77 4.56
N THR A 91 -4.64 -2.62 5.52
CA THR A 91 -5.04 -2.49 6.93
C THR A 91 -3.99 -1.76 7.77
N ARG A 92 -2.81 -1.49 7.20
CA ARG A 92 -1.73 -0.74 7.84
C ARG A 92 -1.07 0.20 6.86
N ILE A 93 -0.83 1.42 7.30
CA ILE A 93 -0.06 2.43 6.57
C ILE A 93 0.98 3.07 7.48
N GLU A 94 2.04 3.54 6.86
CA GLU A 94 3.10 4.27 7.52
C GLU A 94 3.48 5.48 6.69
N MET A 95 3.58 6.61 7.36
CA MET A 95 3.86 7.92 6.78
C MET A 95 4.92 8.63 7.63
N ILE A 96 5.44 9.72 7.11
CA ILE A 96 6.33 10.59 7.88
C ILE A 96 5.84 12.03 7.75
N ALA A 97 5.82 12.76 8.84
CA ALA A 97 5.49 14.17 8.82
C ALA A 97 6.50 14.96 7.95
N ASP A 98 5.99 15.80 7.05
CA ASP A 98 6.82 16.71 6.27
C ASP A 98 7.33 17.91 7.12
N ALA A 99 7.96 18.89 6.49
CA ALA A 99 8.49 20.06 7.17
C ALA A 99 7.39 20.95 7.80
N ASP A 100 6.17 20.85 7.30
CA ASP A 100 4.99 21.59 7.80
C ASP A 100 4.16 20.76 8.80
N GLY A 101 4.64 19.56 9.16
CA GLY A 101 3.95 18.65 10.09
C GLY A 101 2.77 17.91 9.47
N ARG A 102 2.67 17.82 8.14
CA ARG A 102 1.60 17.09 7.46
C ARG A 102 2.01 15.64 7.16
N PRO A 103 1.09 14.67 7.18
CA PRO A 103 1.37 13.32 6.72
C PRO A 103 1.90 13.34 5.29
N SER A 104 2.98 12.62 5.05
CA SER A 104 3.63 12.61 3.75
C SER A 104 4.21 11.26 3.40
N MET A 105 4.40 11.03 2.12
CA MET A 105 5.11 9.87 1.59
C MET A 105 6.35 10.30 0.83
N ARG A 106 7.33 9.40 0.77
CA ARG A 106 8.56 9.65 0.03
C ARG A 106 8.32 9.46 -1.47
N ARG A 107 8.81 10.41 -2.27
CA ARG A 107 8.89 10.22 -3.73
C ARG A 107 9.98 9.22 -4.06
N ARG A 108 9.72 8.27 -4.96
CA ARG A 108 10.64 7.21 -5.38
C ARG A 108 12.01 7.76 -5.77
N GLY A 109 13.06 7.09 -5.32
CA GLY A 109 14.44 7.45 -5.64
C GLY A 109 14.91 8.79 -5.06
N THR A 110 14.13 9.43 -4.21
CA THR A 110 14.48 10.75 -3.63
C THR A 110 14.21 10.79 -2.12
N HIS A 111 14.64 11.85 -1.47
CA HIS A 111 14.27 12.17 -0.08
C HIS A 111 13.12 13.17 0.01
N VAL A 112 12.55 13.58 -1.14
CA VAL A 112 11.45 14.55 -1.19
C VAL A 112 10.21 13.95 -0.54
N ARG A 113 9.62 14.70 0.38
CA ARG A 113 8.33 14.38 1.01
C ARG A 113 7.20 15.01 0.21
N VAL A 114 6.20 14.22 -0.11
CA VAL A 114 4.99 14.67 -0.79
C VAL A 114 3.85 14.54 0.20
N PRO A 115 3.25 15.65 0.65
CA PRO A 115 2.12 15.58 1.57
C PRO A 115 0.95 14.86 0.92
N ILE A 116 0.22 14.12 1.73
CA ILE A 116 -0.99 13.43 1.32
C ILE A 116 -2.12 13.77 2.28
N ASP A 117 -3.31 13.87 1.76
CA ASP A 117 -4.57 14.10 2.48
C ASP A 117 -5.48 12.86 2.45
N THR A 118 -5.04 11.82 1.77
CA THR A 118 -5.69 10.51 1.73
C THR A 118 -4.72 9.46 1.20
N MET A 119 -5.04 8.18 1.42
CA MET A 119 -4.34 7.05 0.83
C MET A 119 -5.33 6.05 0.22
N PRO A 120 -5.60 6.12 -1.08
CA PRO A 120 -6.64 5.28 -1.71
C PRO A 120 -6.41 3.76 -1.58
N LEU A 121 -5.18 3.32 -1.27
CA LEU A 121 -4.89 1.90 -1.03
C LEU A 121 -5.34 1.44 0.36
N ALA A 122 -5.53 2.36 1.32
CA ALA A 122 -5.97 2.03 2.68
C ALA A 122 -7.41 1.50 2.67
N SER A 123 -7.70 0.55 3.55
CA SER A 123 -9.05 0.03 3.72
C SER A 123 -10.01 1.17 4.12
N ARG A 124 -11.28 1.02 3.81
CA ARG A 124 -12.28 2.04 4.16
C ARG A 124 -12.31 2.28 5.66
N ALA A 125 -12.24 1.21 6.45
CA ALA A 125 -12.16 1.28 7.90
C ALA A 125 -10.94 2.09 8.39
N LEU A 126 -9.78 1.94 7.72
CA LEU A 126 -8.59 2.72 8.06
C LEU A 126 -8.77 4.19 7.68
N LEU A 127 -9.36 4.49 6.52
CA LEU A 127 -9.65 5.87 6.11
C LEU A 127 -10.62 6.55 7.07
N ASP A 128 -11.68 5.85 7.49
CA ASP A 128 -12.66 6.36 8.46
C ASP A 128 -12.00 6.67 9.82
N VAL A 129 -11.08 5.80 10.28
CA VAL A 129 -10.29 6.06 11.49
C VAL A 129 -9.37 7.26 11.29
N ALA A 130 -8.67 7.35 10.18
CA ALA A 130 -7.75 8.46 9.90
C ALA A 130 -8.47 9.82 9.87
N GLU A 131 -9.68 9.86 9.32
CA GLU A 131 -10.54 11.05 9.32
C GLU A 131 -11.02 11.39 10.74
N ARG A 132 -11.55 10.43 11.47
CA ARG A 132 -12.05 10.60 12.84
C ARG A 132 -10.96 11.07 13.80
N GLU A 133 -9.75 10.53 13.67
CA GLU A 133 -8.60 10.89 14.50
C GLU A 133 -7.81 12.10 13.96
N HIS A 134 -8.36 12.81 12.96
CA HIS A 134 -7.79 14.02 12.38
C HIS A 134 -6.35 13.86 11.87
N VAL A 135 -5.99 12.66 11.41
CA VAL A 135 -4.63 12.37 10.97
C VAL A 135 -4.23 13.22 9.76
N TRP A 136 -5.17 13.50 8.87
CA TRP A 136 -4.93 14.29 7.65
C TRP A 136 -4.78 15.79 7.92
N ASP A 137 -5.23 16.29 9.09
CA ASP A 137 -5.14 17.70 9.46
C ASP A 137 -3.69 18.13 9.75
N GLY A 138 -2.80 17.16 10.00
CA GLY A 138 -1.40 17.43 10.31
C GLY A 138 -1.19 17.83 11.79
N GLY A 139 -0.24 18.73 12.02
CA GLY A 139 0.14 19.15 13.38
C GLY A 139 1.16 18.23 14.05
N PHE A 140 1.73 17.29 13.31
CA PHE A 140 2.80 16.42 13.80
C PHE A 140 4.14 17.13 13.85
N THR A 141 5.02 16.67 14.72
CA THR A 141 6.41 17.14 14.71
C THR A 141 7.07 16.76 13.38
N PRO A 142 7.71 17.68 12.66
CA PRO A 142 8.40 17.37 11.41
C PRO A 142 9.38 16.20 11.57
N GLY A 143 9.25 15.21 10.67
CA GLY A 143 10.08 14.00 10.69
C GLY A 143 9.51 12.84 11.51
N SER A 144 8.47 13.04 12.32
CA SER A 144 7.83 11.97 13.08
C SER A 144 7.26 10.90 12.17
N GLN A 145 7.41 9.65 12.58
CA GLN A 145 6.80 8.49 11.96
C GLN A 145 5.35 8.36 12.40
N ILE A 146 4.43 8.32 11.45
CA ILE A 146 3.00 8.19 11.70
C ILE A 146 2.55 6.82 11.17
N ARG A 147 2.03 5.97 12.05
CA ARG A 147 1.53 4.65 11.66
C ARG A 147 0.07 4.49 12.07
N LEU A 148 -0.74 4.00 11.15
CA LEU A 148 -2.11 3.56 11.41
C LEU A 148 -2.18 2.05 11.21
N SER A 149 -2.82 1.38 12.17
CA SER A 149 -3.10 -0.05 12.13
C SER A 149 -4.56 -0.27 12.47
N VAL A 150 -5.34 -0.75 11.50
CA VAL A 150 -6.79 -0.94 11.65
C VAL A 150 -7.13 -2.33 11.07
N PRO A 151 -7.32 -3.35 11.90
CA PRO A 151 -7.81 -4.64 11.47
C PRO A 151 -9.11 -4.50 10.67
N GLU A 152 -9.27 -5.32 9.64
CA GLU A 152 -10.49 -5.27 8.83
C GLU A 152 -11.69 -5.69 9.68
N PRO A 153 -12.73 -4.84 9.83
CA PRO A 153 -13.91 -5.21 10.59
C PRO A 153 -14.73 -6.26 9.83
N ARG A 154 -15.41 -7.13 10.57
CA ARG A 154 -16.37 -8.05 9.97
C ARG A 154 -17.61 -7.27 9.53
N ASP A 155 -18.15 -7.67 8.38
CA ASP A 155 -19.43 -7.18 7.85
C ASP A 155 -19.48 -5.64 7.64
N GLY A 156 -18.32 -4.98 7.46
CA GLY A 156 -18.25 -3.54 7.28
C GLY A 156 -18.70 -2.72 8.50
N ALA A 157 -18.63 -3.31 9.70
CA ALA A 157 -18.94 -2.61 10.94
C ALA A 157 -17.99 -1.42 11.17
N ALA A 158 -18.48 -0.39 11.85
CA ALA A 158 -17.64 0.72 12.28
C ALA A 158 -16.57 0.24 13.27
N VAL A 159 -15.37 0.78 13.15
CA VAL A 159 -14.27 0.49 14.07
C VAL A 159 -14.33 1.46 15.24
N GLU A 160 -14.71 0.96 16.42
CA GLU A 160 -14.82 1.78 17.63
C GLU A 160 -13.52 1.79 18.44
N GLU A 161 -12.96 0.61 18.73
CA GLU A 161 -11.81 0.46 19.66
C GLU A 161 -10.63 -0.34 19.10
N ASN A 162 -10.85 -1.20 18.09
CA ASN A 162 -9.83 -2.10 17.57
C ASN A 162 -8.98 -1.42 16.47
N TYR A 163 -8.28 -0.36 16.84
CA TYR A 163 -7.38 0.40 15.97
C TYR A 163 -6.25 1.04 16.78
N ALA A 164 -5.22 1.50 16.10
CA ALA A 164 -4.17 2.32 16.69
C ALA A 164 -3.67 3.39 15.72
N VAL A 165 -3.45 4.59 16.23
CA VAL A 165 -2.59 5.61 15.65
C VAL A 165 -1.34 5.70 16.51
N LEU A 166 -0.17 5.50 15.89
CA LEU A 166 1.12 5.62 16.59
C LEU A 166 1.92 6.77 15.97
N VAL A 167 2.54 7.55 16.84
CA VAL A 167 3.52 8.57 16.46
C VAL A 167 4.84 8.23 17.13
N ASP A 168 5.90 8.03 16.33
CA ASP A 168 7.23 7.60 16.79
C ASP A 168 7.18 6.33 17.68
N GLY A 169 6.24 5.43 17.36
CA GLY A 169 6.04 4.17 18.06
C GLY A 169 5.15 4.25 19.31
N GLU A 170 4.76 5.44 19.75
CA GLU A 170 3.85 5.63 20.87
C GLU A 170 2.40 5.75 20.41
N VAL A 171 1.48 5.11 21.12
CA VAL A 171 0.04 5.17 20.81
C VAL A 171 -0.50 6.54 21.20
N THR A 172 -1.02 7.27 20.22
CA THR A 172 -1.68 8.57 20.41
C THR A 172 -3.19 8.46 20.38
N ALA A 173 -3.75 7.43 19.70
CA ALA A 173 -5.17 7.11 19.72
C ALA A 173 -5.38 5.60 19.56
N GLY A 174 -6.49 5.09 20.10
CA GLY A 174 -6.82 3.66 20.06
C GLY A 174 -6.02 2.81 21.05
N THR A 175 -5.64 1.61 20.66
CA THR A 175 -4.97 0.63 21.53
C THR A 175 -3.78 -0.04 20.85
N ARG A 176 -2.72 -0.35 21.62
CA ARG A 176 -1.56 -1.11 21.11
C ARG A 176 -1.87 -2.56 20.83
N ALA A 177 -2.72 -3.18 21.65
CA ALA A 177 -3.11 -4.58 21.48
C ALA A 177 -4.33 -4.67 20.56
N LEU A 178 -4.11 -5.11 19.32
CA LEU A 178 -5.16 -5.29 18.33
C LEU A 178 -5.56 -6.77 18.20
N THR A 179 -6.79 -6.99 17.76
CA THR A 179 -7.31 -8.32 17.45
C THR A 179 -7.61 -8.45 15.96
N GLU A 180 -6.87 -9.32 15.29
CA GLU A 180 -7.15 -9.70 13.90
C GLU A 180 -8.06 -10.92 13.88
N LYS A 181 -9.14 -10.86 13.09
CA LYS A 181 -10.12 -11.94 12.96
C LYS A 181 -10.12 -12.49 11.55
N VAL A 182 -9.83 -13.77 11.40
CA VAL A 182 -9.69 -14.44 10.11
C VAL A 182 -10.62 -15.65 10.06
N THR A 183 -11.39 -15.78 8.98
CA THR A 183 -12.23 -16.96 8.72
C THR A 183 -11.63 -17.74 7.56
N VAL A 184 -11.21 -18.97 7.79
CA VAL A 184 -10.67 -19.88 6.78
C VAL A 184 -11.47 -21.19 6.79
N ALA A 185 -12.00 -21.58 5.64
CA ALA A 185 -12.80 -22.80 5.46
C ALA A 185 -13.95 -22.91 6.49
N GLY A 186 -14.61 -21.79 6.79
CA GLY A 186 -15.73 -21.73 7.75
C GLY A 186 -15.33 -21.80 9.22
N ARG A 187 -14.04 -21.71 9.53
CA ARG A 187 -13.52 -21.66 10.91
C ARG A 187 -12.97 -20.29 11.22
N ASP A 188 -13.34 -19.76 12.38
CA ASP A 188 -12.88 -18.47 12.87
C ASP A 188 -11.62 -18.61 13.71
N PHE A 189 -10.68 -17.70 13.46
CA PHE A 189 -9.44 -17.55 14.22
C PHE A 189 -9.30 -16.11 14.68
N GLU A 190 -8.80 -15.93 15.89
CA GLU A 190 -8.48 -14.62 16.45
C GLU A 190 -6.99 -14.58 16.83
N TYR A 191 -6.33 -13.49 16.42
CA TYR A 191 -4.91 -13.27 16.70
C TYR A 191 -4.74 -11.96 17.44
N GLY A 192 -4.10 -12.01 18.61
CA GLY A 192 -3.61 -10.79 19.27
C GLY A 192 -2.33 -10.31 18.59
N VAL A 193 -2.33 -9.07 18.13
CA VAL A 193 -1.19 -8.48 17.41
C VAL A 193 -0.83 -7.12 17.99
N ASP A 194 0.46 -6.79 18.04
CA ASP A 194 0.92 -5.46 18.40
C ASP A 194 0.71 -4.50 17.22
N ALA A 195 0.17 -3.32 17.48
CA ALA A 195 -0.11 -2.32 16.44
C ALA A 195 1.16 -1.82 15.74
N GLY A 196 2.29 -1.79 16.44
CA GLY A 196 3.62 -1.49 15.89
C GLY A 196 4.31 -2.69 15.26
N GLY A 197 3.77 -3.92 15.47
CA GLY A 197 4.34 -5.16 14.96
C GLY A 197 4.00 -5.43 13.49
N PHE A 198 4.53 -6.56 13.00
CA PHE A 198 4.24 -7.04 11.66
C PHE A 198 2.90 -7.77 11.62
N TRP A 199 2.10 -7.45 10.60
CA TRP A 199 0.96 -8.21 10.10
C TRP A 199 0.86 -8.00 8.60
N GLN A 200 0.30 -8.93 7.86
CA GLN A 200 0.12 -8.76 6.42
C GLN A 200 -0.78 -7.54 6.15
N MET A 201 -0.31 -6.66 5.27
CA MET A 201 -1.01 -5.40 4.98
C MET A 201 -2.30 -5.59 4.19
N HIS A 202 -2.36 -6.64 3.35
CA HIS A 202 -3.56 -6.91 2.57
C HIS A 202 -4.60 -7.58 3.45
N ARG A 203 -5.80 -6.99 3.55
CA ARG A 203 -6.89 -7.47 4.41
C ARG A 203 -7.26 -8.95 4.22
N GLN A 204 -7.03 -9.49 3.03
CA GLN A 204 -7.34 -10.88 2.70
C GLN A 204 -6.11 -11.81 2.66
N ALA A 205 -4.91 -11.31 2.86
CA ALA A 205 -3.71 -12.15 2.84
C ALA A 205 -3.75 -13.33 3.84
N PRO A 206 -4.36 -13.20 5.02
CA PRO A 206 -4.42 -14.33 5.95
C PRO A 206 -5.28 -15.51 5.48
N ILE A 207 -6.11 -15.34 4.44
CA ILE A 207 -6.99 -16.39 3.88
C ILE A 207 -6.51 -16.93 2.52
N ALA A 208 -5.40 -16.42 2.00
CA ALA A 208 -4.82 -16.78 0.71
C ALA A 208 -3.99 -18.08 0.72
#